data_e1c36b07069b0b1d64fed3ca28f1d489
#
_entry.id   e1c36b07069b0b1d64fed3ca28f1d489
#
_cell.length_a   1.000
_cell.length_b   1.000
_cell.length_c   1.000
_cell.angle_alpha   90.00
_cell.angle_beta   90.00
_cell.angle_gamma   90.00
#
_symmetry.space_group_name_H-M   'P 1'
#
loop_
_entity.id
_entity.type
_entity.pdbx_description
1 polymer ?
#
loop_
_entity_poly.entity_id
_entity_poly.type
_entity_poly.pdbx_seq_one_letter_code
_entity_poly.pdbx_strand_id
1 'polypeptide(L)'
;MNVQYSKAFIKSAHKLTGKYKIALSRKIEEVKNVPNVEKLTECRKLEGFENSFRIRIGSYRAFFIFVIVDNTVCFEYLVSRGEAYNKEYLKSLGKKEKG
;
A
#
# COMPACT_ATOMS: atom_id res chain seq x y z
N MET A 1 -8.22 -8.33 -7.02
CA MET A 1 -7.68 -8.83 -5.73
C MET A 1 -8.53 -8.32 -4.57
N ASN A 2 -8.58 -9.07 -3.49
CA ASN A 2 -9.22 -8.60 -2.26
C ASN A 2 -8.35 -7.55 -1.59
N VAL A 3 -8.97 -6.69 -0.76
CA VAL A 3 -8.25 -5.60 -0.11
C VAL A 3 -8.62 -5.55 1.37
N GLN A 4 -7.59 -5.38 2.21
CA GLN A 4 -7.76 -5.16 3.63
C GLN A 4 -6.94 -3.93 4.03
N TYR A 5 -7.29 -3.32 5.16
CA TYR A 5 -6.67 -2.08 5.63
C TYR A 5 -6.28 -2.19 7.09
N SER A 6 -5.06 -1.76 7.42
CA SER A 6 -4.65 -1.62 8.82
C SER A 6 -5.31 -0.38 9.43
N LYS A 7 -5.31 -0.33 10.77
CA LYS A 7 -5.80 0.86 11.47
C LYS A 7 -4.94 2.08 11.14
N ALA A 8 -3.63 1.90 11.02
CA ALA A 8 -2.71 2.98 10.67
C ALA A 8 -3.02 3.54 9.28
N PHE A 9 -3.28 2.66 8.31
CA PHE A 9 -3.65 3.08 6.96
C PHE A 9 -4.96 3.87 6.97
N ILE A 10 -5.97 3.35 7.62
CA ILE A 10 -7.30 4.01 7.70
C ILE A 10 -7.17 5.40 8.33
N LYS A 11 -6.41 5.51 9.41
CA LYS A 11 -6.18 6.79 10.08
C LYS A 11 -5.55 7.82 9.16
N SER A 12 -4.53 7.41 8.41
CA SER A 12 -3.87 8.29 7.44
C SER A 12 -4.79 8.66 6.29
N ALA A 13 -5.57 7.69 5.79
CA ALA A 13 -6.50 7.91 4.68
C ALA A 13 -7.59 8.93 5.04
N HIS A 14 -8.05 8.93 6.29
CA HIS A 14 -9.07 9.88 6.77
C HIS A 14 -8.57 11.33 6.75
N LYS A 15 -7.26 11.54 6.77
CA LYS A 15 -6.69 12.89 6.72
C LYS A 15 -6.61 13.45 5.32
N LEU A 16 -6.79 12.63 4.30
CA LEU A 16 -6.73 13.09 2.92
C LEU A 16 -7.97 13.87 2.54
N THR A 17 -7.80 14.91 1.73
CA THR A 17 -8.90 15.73 1.25
C THR A 17 -8.77 15.99 -0.25
N GLY A 18 -9.89 16.37 -0.90
CA GLY A 18 -9.90 16.78 -2.29
C GLY A 18 -9.33 15.75 -3.25
N LYS A 19 -8.42 16.20 -4.11
CA LYS A 19 -7.84 15.36 -5.16
C LYS A 19 -7.09 14.14 -4.64
N TYR A 20 -6.53 14.23 -3.44
CA TYR A 20 -5.77 13.11 -2.86
C TYR A 20 -6.70 11.96 -2.47
N LYS A 21 -7.86 12.30 -1.94
CA LYS A 21 -8.88 11.31 -1.58
C LYS A 21 -9.40 10.60 -2.83
N ILE A 22 -9.62 11.36 -3.90
CA ILE A 22 -10.06 10.81 -5.19
C ILE A 22 -9.00 9.88 -5.76
N ALA A 23 -7.73 10.30 -5.72
CA ALA A 23 -6.62 9.51 -6.23
C ALA A 23 -6.49 8.18 -5.47
N LEU A 24 -6.65 8.21 -4.15
CA LEU A 24 -6.61 7.00 -3.32
C LEU A 24 -7.76 6.06 -3.70
N SER A 25 -8.97 6.58 -3.83
CA SER A 25 -10.13 5.77 -4.21
C SER A 25 -9.95 5.10 -5.56
N ARG A 26 -9.42 5.82 -6.53
CA ARG A 26 -9.15 5.28 -7.87
C ARG A 26 -8.10 4.17 -7.83
N LYS A 27 -7.06 4.36 -7.03
CA LYS A 27 -6.00 3.34 -6.90
C LYS A 27 -6.54 2.09 -6.23
N ILE A 28 -7.35 2.23 -5.20
CA ILE A 28 -7.99 1.08 -4.53
C ILE A 28 -8.88 0.32 -5.50
N GLU A 29 -9.65 1.03 -6.35
CA GLU A 29 -10.48 0.39 -7.37
C GLU A 29 -9.62 -0.37 -8.39
N GLU A 30 -8.49 0.20 -8.80
CA GLU A 30 -7.54 -0.49 -9.68
C GLU A 30 -7.09 -1.80 -9.04
N VAL A 31 -6.69 -1.76 -7.76
CA VAL A 31 -6.22 -2.94 -7.03
C VAL A 31 -7.30 -4.02 -6.98
N LYS A 32 -8.54 -3.63 -6.74
CA LYS A 32 -9.66 -4.58 -6.69
C LYS A 32 -9.95 -5.24 -8.03
N ASN A 33 -9.69 -4.52 -9.13
CA ASN A 33 -10.09 -4.96 -10.47
C ASN A 33 -9.02 -5.70 -11.27
N VAL A 34 -7.76 -5.69 -10.83
CA VAL A 34 -6.70 -6.42 -11.51
C VAL A 34 -6.54 -7.84 -10.94
N PRO A 35 -6.11 -8.82 -11.76
CA PRO A 35 -6.01 -10.21 -11.30
C PRO A 35 -4.80 -10.48 -10.40
N ASN A 36 -3.73 -9.68 -10.52
CA ASN A 36 -2.51 -9.88 -9.72
C ASN A 36 -1.71 -8.60 -9.60
N VAL A 37 -0.70 -8.60 -8.72
CA VAL A 37 0.12 -7.41 -8.43
C VAL A 37 0.94 -6.94 -9.64
N GLU A 38 1.27 -7.82 -10.56
CA GLU A 38 2.06 -7.47 -11.74
C GLU A 38 1.29 -6.55 -12.68
N LYS A 39 -0.03 -6.54 -12.61
CA LYS A 39 -0.89 -5.68 -13.42
C LYS A 39 -1.11 -4.30 -12.83
N LEU A 40 -0.62 -4.06 -11.60
CA LEU A 40 -0.76 -2.75 -10.96
C LEU A 40 0.18 -1.73 -11.59
N THR A 41 -0.32 -0.51 -11.81
CA THR A 41 0.49 0.59 -12.31
C THR A 41 1.17 1.32 -11.15
N GLU A 42 2.35 1.86 -11.40
CA GLU A 42 3.12 2.63 -10.43
C GLU A 42 3.38 1.88 -9.11
N CYS A 43 3.51 0.56 -9.22
CA CYS A 43 3.73 -0.33 -8.09
C CYS A 43 5.10 -0.98 -8.21
N ARG A 44 5.81 -1.07 -7.09
CA ARG A 44 7.16 -1.62 -7.05
C ARG A 44 7.33 -2.49 -5.81
N LYS A 45 7.88 -3.69 -6.02
CA LYS A 45 8.25 -4.55 -4.89
C LYS A 45 9.39 -3.91 -4.10
N LEU A 46 9.31 -3.98 -2.78
CA LEU A 46 10.36 -3.45 -1.92
C LEU A 46 11.56 -4.38 -1.90
N GLU A 47 12.74 -3.82 -2.04
CA GLU A 47 13.98 -4.57 -2.01
C GLU A 47 14.20 -5.15 -0.61
N GLY A 48 14.58 -6.43 -0.55
CA GLY A 48 14.79 -7.12 0.71
C GLY A 48 13.53 -7.70 1.34
N PHE A 49 12.38 -7.51 0.71
CA PHE A 49 11.10 -8.04 1.18
C PHE A 49 10.60 -9.13 0.23
N GLU A 50 9.85 -10.09 0.76
CA GLU A 50 9.30 -11.15 -0.07
C GLU A 50 8.00 -10.75 -0.77
N ASN A 51 7.07 -10.14 -0.04
CA ASN A 51 5.74 -9.84 -0.53
C ASN A 51 5.26 -8.44 -0.17
N SER A 52 6.16 -7.51 0.06
CA SER A 52 5.82 -6.13 0.40
C SER A 52 6.10 -5.21 -0.78
N PHE A 53 5.19 -4.29 -1.00
CA PHE A 53 5.19 -3.42 -2.16
C PHE A 53 4.92 -1.98 -1.76
N ARG A 54 5.35 -1.07 -2.63
CA ARG A 54 5.04 0.35 -2.53
C ARG A 54 4.32 0.76 -3.80
N ILE A 55 3.18 1.42 -3.65
CA ILE A 55 2.41 1.91 -4.78
C ILE A 55 2.25 3.42 -4.67
N ARG A 56 2.43 4.10 -5.80
CA ARG A 56 2.35 5.56 -5.86
C ARG A 56 0.90 6.01 -6.00
N ILE A 57 0.52 6.99 -5.18
CA ILE A 57 -0.81 7.60 -5.22
C ILE A 57 -0.63 9.11 -5.16
N GLY A 58 -0.37 9.73 -6.32
CA GLY A 58 -0.06 11.17 -6.38
C GLY A 58 1.17 11.51 -5.55
N SER A 59 1.03 12.42 -4.59
CA SER A 59 2.10 12.82 -3.67
C SER A 59 2.28 11.87 -2.50
N TYR A 60 1.50 10.80 -2.45
CA TYR A 60 1.54 9.82 -1.37
C TYR A 60 2.05 8.49 -1.86
N ARG A 61 2.45 7.65 -0.90
CA ARG A 61 2.88 6.28 -1.17
C ARG A 61 2.15 5.38 -0.21
N ALA A 62 1.61 4.27 -0.71
CA ALA A 62 1.01 3.25 0.12
C ALA A 62 1.93 2.04 0.16
N PHE A 63 2.15 1.51 1.36
CA PHE A 63 2.87 0.25 1.54
C PHE A 63 1.85 -0.84 1.79
N PHE A 64 1.99 -1.97 1.09
CA PHE A 64 1.10 -3.10 1.31
C PHE A 64 1.87 -4.41 1.31
N ILE A 65 1.28 -5.40 1.96
CA ILE A 65 1.76 -6.78 1.94
C ILE A 65 0.76 -7.58 1.12
N PHE A 66 1.26 -8.36 0.16
CA PHE A 66 0.41 -9.20 -0.65
C PHE A 66 0.39 -10.62 -0.07
N VAL A 67 -0.79 -11.09 0.32
CA VAL A 67 -0.99 -12.44 0.85
C VAL A 67 -1.41 -13.33 -0.31
N ILE A 68 -0.46 -14.11 -0.81
CA ILE A 68 -0.63 -14.92 -2.02
C ILE A 68 -1.78 -15.92 -1.89
N VAL A 69 -1.85 -16.64 -0.78
CA VAL A 69 -2.86 -17.68 -0.59
C VAL A 69 -4.29 -17.15 -0.64
N ASP A 70 -4.49 -15.91 -0.21
CA ASP A 70 -5.83 -15.30 -0.18
C ASP A 70 -6.06 -14.30 -1.31
N ASN A 71 -5.08 -14.12 -2.18
CA ASN A 71 -5.13 -13.11 -3.24
C ASN A 71 -5.57 -11.74 -2.67
N THR A 72 -4.96 -11.35 -1.56
CA THR A 72 -5.36 -10.16 -0.80
C THR A 72 -4.22 -9.18 -0.67
N VAL A 73 -4.51 -7.91 -0.96
CA VAL A 73 -3.62 -6.77 -0.73
C VAL A 73 -3.95 -6.19 0.64
N CYS A 74 -2.99 -6.24 1.56
CA CYS A 74 -3.15 -5.70 2.91
C CYS A 74 -2.44 -4.36 2.97
N PHE A 75 -3.18 -3.26 2.85
CA PHE A 75 -2.61 -1.92 2.97
C PHE A 75 -2.23 -1.65 4.42
N GLU A 76 -0.95 -1.37 4.66
CA GLU A 76 -0.41 -1.19 6.01
C GLU A 76 -0.14 0.26 6.37
N TYR A 77 0.42 1.03 5.44
CA TYR A 77 0.78 2.43 5.69
C TYR A 77 0.48 3.29 4.48
N LEU A 78 0.04 4.52 4.75
CA LEU A 78 -0.14 5.55 3.73
C LEU A 78 0.65 6.77 4.21
N VAL A 79 1.68 7.15 3.48
CA VAL A 79 2.62 8.19 3.90
C VAL A 79 2.87 9.19 2.77
N SER A 80 3.33 10.38 3.13
CA SER A 80 3.71 11.37 2.14
C SER A 80 4.98 10.92 1.42
N ARG A 81 5.22 11.49 0.24
CA ARG A 81 6.40 11.16 -0.56
C ARG A 81 7.70 11.27 0.25
N GLY A 82 7.83 12.33 1.06
CA GLY A 82 9.03 12.54 1.88
C GLY A 82 9.23 11.49 2.96
N GLU A 83 8.16 10.88 3.44
CA GLU A 83 8.22 9.86 4.48
C GLU A 83 8.34 8.44 3.93
N ALA A 84 8.21 8.27 2.61
CA ALA A 84 8.18 6.94 2.00
C ALA A 84 9.48 6.15 2.17
N TYR A 85 10.56 6.81 2.52
CA TYR A 85 11.86 6.18 2.77
C TYR A 85 12.22 6.12 4.24
N ASN A 86 11.26 6.43 5.13
CA ASN A 86 11.47 6.38 6.57
C ASN A 86 11.70 4.93 7.01
N LYS A 87 12.85 4.68 7.62
CA LYS A 87 13.24 3.34 8.05
C LYS A 87 12.31 2.73 9.08
N GLU A 88 11.64 3.56 9.87
CA GLU A 88 10.68 3.09 10.88
C GLU A 88 9.51 2.35 10.23
N TYR A 89 8.94 2.91 9.16
CA TYR A 89 7.85 2.26 8.44
C TYR A 89 8.30 0.96 7.81
N LEU A 90 9.49 0.96 7.19
CA LEU A 90 10.03 -0.24 6.55
C LEU A 90 10.32 -1.33 7.58
N LYS A 91 10.86 -0.97 8.72
CA LYS A 91 11.14 -1.91 9.81
C LYS A 91 9.85 -2.54 10.34
N SER A 92 8.84 -1.73 10.57
CA SER A 92 7.52 -2.22 11.02
C SER A 92 6.89 -3.13 9.99
N LEU A 93 6.99 -2.77 8.71
CA LEU A 93 6.46 -3.58 7.61
C LEU A 93 7.16 -4.94 7.55
N GLY A 94 8.48 -4.97 7.71
CA GLY A 94 9.25 -6.21 7.74
C GLY A 94 8.79 -7.15 8.84
N LYS A 95 8.50 -6.62 10.02
CA LYS A 95 7.99 -7.42 11.13
C LYS A 95 6.61 -8.02 10.81
N LYS A 96 5.73 -7.24 10.18
CA LYS A 96 4.40 -7.69 9.80
C LYS A 96 4.46 -8.76 8.72
N GLU A 97 5.38 -8.62 7.76
CA GLU A 97 5.54 -9.60 6.70
C GLU A 97 5.98 -10.96 7.23
N LYS A 98 6.83 -10.97 8.23
CA LYS A 98 7.34 -12.21 8.83
C LYS A 98 6.37 -12.85 9.81
N GLY A 99 5.47 -12.09 10.30
CA GLY A 99 4.65 -12.52 11.37
C GLY A 99 3.23 -12.52 11.26
#